data_dddec6d7eff248c3fbd2df763d27469d
#
_entry.id   dddec6d7eff248c3fbd2df763d27469d
#
_cell.length_a   1.000
_cell.length_b   1.000
_cell.length_c   1.000
_cell.angle_alpha   90.00
_cell.angle_beta   90.00
_cell.angle_gamma   90.00
#
_symmetry.space_group_name_H-M   'P 1'
#
loop_
_entity.id
_entity.type
_entity.pdbx_description
1 polymer ?
#
loop_
_entity_poly.entity_id
_entity_poly.type
_entity_poly.pdbx_seq_one_letter_code
_entity_poly.pdbx_strand_id
1 'polypeptide(L)'
;MKITFAKVLLGFILLLGLIQIIPVDRSNPPVEEEIAASSEVQAILKPACYDCHSNETIWPWYSQVAPVSWLLAWDVHEGREELNFSTWNRYSPKKRNKYIKESWEEVEEGEMPPWFYLPLHPEASLSYQDRTVLREWAKSVLTPNEDEDED
;
A
#
# COMPACT_ATOMS: atom_id res chain seq x y z
N MET A 1 18.67 -34.63 -29.57
CA MET A 1 17.17 -34.64 -29.51
C MET A 1 16.68 -33.21 -29.68
N LYS A 2 16.09 -32.86 -30.86
CA LYS A 2 15.62 -31.49 -31.09
C LYS A 2 14.32 -31.28 -30.31
N ILE A 3 14.37 -30.38 -29.30
CA ILE A 3 13.15 -29.96 -28.57
C ILE A 3 12.37 -29.09 -29.55
N THR A 4 11.16 -29.51 -29.93
CA THR A 4 10.29 -28.71 -30.79
C THR A 4 9.67 -27.58 -29.99
N PHE A 5 9.46 -26.42 -30.60
CA PHE A 5 8.81 -25.25 -30.01
C PHE A 5 7.50 -25.62 -29.27
N ALA A 6 6.70 -26.53 -29.86
CA ALA A 6 5.46 -27.01 -29.25
C ALA A 6 5.67 -27.70 -27.88
N LYS A 7 6.75 -28.45 -27.69
CA LYS A 7 7.06 -29.11 -26.42
C LYS A 7 7.47 -28.10 -25.36
N VAL A 8 8.21 -27.06 -25.75
CA VAL A 8 8.60 -25.95 -24.82
C VAL A 8 7.37 -25.18 -24.40
N LEU A 9 6.50 -24.82 -25.37
CA LEU A 9 5.24 -24.13 -25.09
C LEU A 9 4.32 -24.95 -24.19
N LEU A 10 4.17 -26.23 -24.43
CA LEU A 10 3.37 -27.13 -23.60
C LEU A 10 3.94 -27.20 -22.17
N GLY A 11 5.26 -27.34 -22.04
CA GLY A 11 5.93 -27.35 -20.73
C GLY A 11 5.69 -26.04 -19.96
N PHE A 12 5.75 -24.90 -20.64
CA PHE A 12 5.47 -23.59 -20.05
C PHE A 12 4.02 -23.45 -19.57
N ILE A 13 3.06 -23.89 -20.39
CA ILE A 13 1.62 -23.87 -20.00
C ILE A 13 1.38 -24.78 -18.79
N LEU A 14 1.97 -25.97 -18.77
CA LEU A 14 1.86 -26.87 -17.63
C LEU A 14 2.47 -26.28 -16.36
N LEU A 15 3.63 -25.62 -16.48
CA LEU A 15 4.26 -24.91 -15.36
C LEU A 15 3.36 -23.79 -14.85
N LEU A 16 2.81 -22.95 -15.75
CA LEU A 16 1.86 -21.90 -15.37
C LEU A 16 0.62 -22.46 -14.67
N GLY A 17 0.13 -23.61 -15.12
CA GLY A 17 -0.98 -24.32 -14.45
C GLY A 17 -0.60 -24.83 -13.06
N LEU A 18 0.59 -25.40 -12.93
CA LEU A 18 1.06 -25.94 -11.64
C LEU A 18 1.27 -24.87 -10.58
N ILE A 19 1.80 -23.70 -10.95
CA ILE A 19 2.02 -22.61 -9.99
C ILE A 19 0.72 -22.01 -9.46
N GLN A 20 -0.44 -22.21 -10.12
CA GLN A 20 -1.73 -21.71 -9.64
C GLN A 20 -2.22 -22.45 -8.38
N ILE A 21 -1.71 -23.64 -8.07
CA ILE A 21 -2.12 -24.41 -6.88
C ILE A 21 -1.42 -23.93 -5.60
N ILE A 22 -0.43 -23.04 -5.69
CA ILE A 22 0.27 -22.48 -4.53
C ILE A 22 -0.64 -21.47 -3.86
N PRO A 23 -1.06 -21.70 -2.61
CA PRO A 23 -1.97 -20.80 -1.94
C PRO A 23 -1.27 -19.47 -1.60
N VAL A 24 -2.04 -18.38 -1.65
CA VAL A 24 -1.61 -17.03 -1.31
C VAL A 24 -2.57 -16.47 -0.27
N ASP A 25 -2.05 -15.95 0.82
CA ASP A 25 -2.86 -15.28 1.83
C ASP A 25 -3.33 -13.91 1.30
N ARG A 26 -4.64 -13.74 1.25
CA ARG A 26 -5.34 -12.51 0.87
C ARG A 26 -6.34 -12.12 1.95
N SER A 27 -6.04 -12.44 3.19
CA SER A 27 -6.89 -12.07 4.31
C SER A 27 -6.77 -10.57 4.61
N ASN A 28 -7.89 -10.02 5.07
CA ASN A 28 -7.93 -8.70 5.67
C ASN A 28 -8.16 -8.90 7.18
N PRO A 29 -7.14 -8.68 8.02
CA PRO A 29 -7.31 -8.69 9.48
C PRO A 29 -8.35 -7.64 9.92
N PRO A 30 -8.91 -7.75 11.12
CA PRO A 30 -9.82 -6.73 11.63
C PRO A 30 -9.17 -5.34 11.69
N VAL A 31 -9.96 -4.31 11.38
CA VAL A 31 -9.60 -2.93 11.67
C VAL A 31 -9.71 -2.71 13.17
N GLU A 32 -8.64 -2.23 13.80
CA GLU A 32 -8.60 -1.95 15.24
C GLU A 32 -8.93 -0.48 15.52
N GLU A 33 -8.20 0.41 14.86
CA GLU A 33 -8.41 1.85 14.88
C GLU A 33 -7.86 2.45 13.59
N GLU A 34 -8.69 3.15 12.85
CA GLU A 34 -8.27 3.89 11.66
C GLU A 34 -7.45 5.13 12.05
N ILE A 35 -6.61 5.57 11.13
CA ILE A 35 -5.89 6.82 11.27
C ILE A 35 -6.87 7.99 11.40
N ALA A 36 -6.67 8.82 12.43
CA ALA A 36 -7.43 10.04 12.62
C ALA A 36 -6.94 11.13 11.65
N ALA A 37 -7.68 11.34 10.58
CA ALA A 37 -7.40 12.34 9.57
C ALA A 37 -8.72 13.01 9.11
N SER A 38 -8.62 14.21 8.52
CA SER A 38 -9.79 14.88 7.95
C SER A 38 -10.40 14.05 6.82
N SER A 39 -11.67 14.26 6.52
CA SER A 39 -12.36 13.58 5.41
C SER A 39 -11.68 13.81 4.06
N GLU A 40 -11.06 14.97 3.86
CA GLU A 40 -10.31 15.32 2.67
C GLU A 40 -9.04 14.46 2.54
N VAL A 41 -8.26 14.32 3.61
CA VAL A 41 -7.08 13.45 3.65
C VAL A 41 -7.47 11.99 3.48
N GLN A 42 -8.52 11.52 4.16
CA GLN A 42 -9.00 10.14 4.01
C GLN A 42 -9.47 9.83 2.58
N ALA A 43 -10.09 10.78 1.89
CA ALA A 43 -10.49 10.62 0.50
C ALA A 43 -9.30 10.41 -0.46
N ILE A 44 -8.11 10.88 -0.08
CA ILE A 44 -6.86 10.67 -0.81
C ILE A 44 -6.19 9.34 -0.38
N LEU A 45 -6.08 9.10 0.94
CA LEU A 45 -5.40 7.91 1.46
C LEU A 45 -6.09 6.61 1.03
N LYS A 46 -7.42 6.58 1.04
CA LYS A 46 -8.18 5.35 0.74
C LYS A 46 -7.88 4.79 -0.66
N PRO A 47 -7.99 5.53 -1.76
CA PRO A 47 -7.66 4.98 -3.08
C PRO A 47 -6.16 4.83 -3.35
N ALA A 48 -5.29 5.64 -2.72
CA ALA A 48 -3.88 5.70 -3.06
C ALA A 48 -2.97 4.81 -2.18
N CYS A 49 -3.38 4.53 -0.93
CA CYS A 49 -2.49 3.92 0.07
C CYS A 49 -3.09 2.69 0.74
N TYR A 50 -4.41 2.63 0.94
CA TYR A 50 -5.06 1.64 1.80
C TYR A 50 -4.92 0.21 1.30
N ASP A 51 -4.83 -0.02 -0.01
CA ASP A 51 -4.69 -1.39 -0.53
C ASP A 51 -3.43 -2.10 -0.01
N CYS A 52 -2.33 -1.36 0.17
CA CYS A 52 -1.10 -1.92 0.74
C CYS A 52 -0.93 -1.60 2.24
N HIS A 53 -1.39 -0.43 2.69
CA HIS A 53 -1.13 0.08 4.03
C HIS A 53 -2.33 0.04 4.98
N SER A 54 -3.29 -0.88 4.76
CA SER A 54 -4.41 -1.10 5.68
C SER A 54 -4.87 -2.55 5.73
N ASN A 55 -5.79 -2.85 6.64
CA ASN A 55 -6.50 -4.13 6.69
C ASN A 55 -7.76 -4.13 5.82
N GLU A 56 -7.88 -3.20 4.87
CA GLU A 56 -9.04 -3.00 4.01
C GLU A 56 -8.71 -3.16 2.51
N THR A 57 -7.68 -3.95 2.19
CA THR A 57 -7.24 -4.20 0.81
C THR A 57 -8.39 -4.67 -0.07
N ILE A 58 -8.61 -3.99 -1.19
CA ILE A 58 -9.54 -4.43 -2.24
C ILE A 58 -8.77 -5.29 -3.24
N TRP A 59 -8.77 -6.60 -3.03
CA TRP A 59 -8.00 -7.53 -3.84
C TRP A 59 -8.50 -7.57 -5.29
N PRO A 60 -7.72 -7.09 -6.27
CA PRO A 60 -8.14 -7.08 -7.68
C PRO A 60 -8.15 -8.50 -8.26
N TRP A 61 -8.81 -8.68 -9.42
CA TRP A 61 -8.91 -10.00 -10.06
C TRP A 61 -7.55 -10.66 -10.34
N TYR A 62 -6.54 -9.90 -10.70
CA TYR A 62 -5.21 -10.42 -11.01
C TYR A 62 -4.44 -10.88 -9.74
N SER A 63 -4.91 -10.53 -8.55
CA SER A 63 -4.41 -11.10 -7.30
C SER A 63 -4.70 -12.61 -7.18
N GLN A 64 -5.52 -13.16 -8.08
CA GLN A 64 -5.84 -14.58 -8.14
C GLN A 64 -4.90 -15.36 -9.08
N VAL A 65 -4.01 -14.70 -9.82
CA VAL A 65 -3.22 -15.29 -10.90
C VAL A 65 -1.73 -15.25 -10.59
N ALA A 66 -1.12 -16.42 -10.35
CA ALA A 66 0.33 -16.52 -10.16
C ALA A 66 1.08 -16.30 -11.50
N PRO A 67 2.25 -15.64 -11.47
CA PRO A 67 3.03 -15.24 -10.30
C PRO A 67 2.65 -13.86 -9.73
N VAL A 68 1.75 -13.09 -10.38
CA VAL A 68 1.36 -11.74 -9.93
C VAL A 68 0.73 -11.77 -8.54
N SER A 69 -0.04 -12.81 -8.23
CA SER A 69 -0.64 -13.00 -6.92
C SER A 69 0.40 -13.03 -5.78
N TRP A 70 1.57 -13.58 -6.03
CA TRP A 70 2.65 -13.66 -5.03
C TRP A 70 3.27 -12.30 -4.77
N LEU A 71 3.54 -11.55 -5.85
CA LEU A 71 4.10 -10.19 -5.74
C LEU A 71 3.12 -9.28 -4.97
N LEU A 72 1.85 -9.30 -5.37
CA LEU A 72 0.85 -8.43 -4.76
C LEU A 72 0.64 -8.76 -3.26
N ALA A 73 0.57 -10.04 -2.91
CA ALA A 73 0.44 -10.44 -1.51
C ALA A 73 1.68 -10.07 -0.69
N TRP A 74 2.85 -10.14 -1.30
CA TRP A 74 4.10 -9.71 -0.67
C TRP A 74 4.11 -8.18 -0.47
N ASP A 75 3.77 -7.39 -1.49
CA ASP A 75 3.68 -5.93 -1.41
C ASP A 75 2.70 -5.47 -0.32
N VAL A 76 1.52 -6.14 -0.22
CA VAL A 76 0.54 -5.84 0.84
C VAL A 76 1.07 -6.21 2.22
N HIS A 77 1.79 -7.34 2.34
CA HIS A 77 2.40 -7.76 3.60
C HIS A 77 3.46 -6.76 4.07
N GLU A 78 4.41 -6.43 3.21
CA GLU A 78 5.46 -5.43 3.47
C GLU A 78 4.85 -4.06 3.80
N GLY A 79 3.89 -3.61 3.00
CA GLY A 79 3.20 -2.34 3.25
C GLY A 79 2.55 -2.27 4.63
N ARG A 80 1.89 -3.36 5.06
CA ARG A 80 1.27 -3.45 6.40
C ARG A 80 2.30 -3.55 7.52
N GLU A 81 3.47 -4.15 7.29
CA GLU A 81 4.54 -4.22 8.29
C GLU A 81 5.20 -2.85 8.49
N GLU A 82 5.46 -2.12 7.41
CA GLU A 82 6.05 -0.79 7.47
C GLU A 82 5.08 0.24 8.06
N LEU A 83 3.86 0.29 7.57
CA LEU A 83 2.82 1.22 8.01
C LEU A 83 1.44 0.59 7.83
N ASN A 84 0.61 0.61 8.89
CA ASN A 84 -0.76 0.11 8.80
C ASN A 84 -1.75 1.12 9.40
N PHE A 85 -2.54 1.75 8.54
CA PHE A 85 -3.57 2.72 8.93
C PHE A 85 -4.73 2.12 9.72
N SER A 86 -4.93 0.80 9.66
CA SER A 86 -6.00 0.09 10.38
C SER A 86 -5.62 -0.33 11.80
N THR A 87 -4.37 -0.11 12.22
CA THR A 87 -3.87 -0.45 13.56
C THR A 87 -3.22 0.76 14.23
N TRP A 88 -3.80 1.94 14.02
CA TRP A 88 -3.23 3.21 14.42
C TRP A 88 -3.03 3.33 15.94
N ASN A 89 -3.88 2.67 16.72
CA ASN A 89 -3.77 2.54 18.18
C ASN A 89 -2.47 1.91 18.67
N ARG A 90 -1.82 1.09 17.84
CA ARG A 90 -0.57 0.40 18.20
C ARG A 90 0.65 1.32 18.18
N TYR A 91 0.53 2.53 17.61
CA TYR A 91 1.64 3.47 17.46
C TYR A 91 1.61 4.54 18.55
N SER A 92 2.77 4.79 19.16
CA SER A 92 2.93 5.93 20.06
C SER A 92 2.76 7.27 19.30
N PRO A 93 2.40 8.37 19.97
CA PRO A 93 2.26 9.67 19.31
C PRO A 93 3.49 10.07 18.48
N LYS A 94 4.68 9.88 19.00
CA LYS A 94 5.94 10.14 18.29
C LYS A 94 6.08 9.28 17.01
N LYS A 95 5.65 8.00 17.06
CA LYS A 95 5.71 7.10 15.92
C LYS A 95 4.65 7.46 14.88
N ARG A 96 3.46 7.89 15.30
CA ARG A 96 2.39 8.38 14.41
C ARG A 96 2.87 9.59 13.60
N ASN A 97 3.46 10.58 14.28
CA ASN A 97 4.00 11.77 13.62
C ASN A 97 5.13 11.41 12.64
N LYS A 98 6.02 10.49 13.03
CA LYS A 98 7.07 9.98 12.16
C LYS A 98 6.48 9.36 10.89
N TYR A 99 5.50 8.48 11.01
CA TYR A 99 4.87 7.82 9.87
C TYR A 99 4.13 8.77 8.93
N ILE A 100 3.45 9.79 9.48
CA ILE A 100 2.79 10.81 8.65
C ILE A 100 3.84 11.59 7.85
N LYS A 101 4.95 11.94 8.49
CA LYS A 101 6.08 12.62 7.82
C LYS A 101 6.66 11.76 6.70
N GLU A 102 7.02 10.52 7.01
CA GLU A 102 7.61 9.58 6.05
C GLU A 102 6.66 9.31 4.89
N SER A 103 5.35 9.15 5.14
CA SER A 103 4.35 9.02 4.07
C SER A 103 4.35 10.20 3.10
N TRP A 104 4.54 11.42 3.60
CA TRP A 104 4.68 12.59 2.74
C TRP A 104 6.00 12.57 1.96
N GLU A 105 7.11 12.23 2.61
CA GLU A 105 8.44 12.15 1.98
C GLU A 105 8.42 11.17 0.80
N GLU A 106 7.87 9.97 0.96
CA GLU A 106 7.71 8.97 -0.10
C GLU A 106 6.84 9.48 -1.27
N VAL A 107 5.77 10.22 -0.96
CA VAL A 107 4.93 10.86 -1.98
C VAL A 107 5.68 11.99 -2.69
N GLU A 108 6.46 12.81 -1.98
CA GLU A 108 7.24 13.92 -2.54
C GLU A 108 8.34 13.42 -3.47
N GLU A 109 9.02 12.34 -3.10
CA GLU A 109 10.06 11.66 -3.88
C GLU A 109 9.49 10.89 -5.08
N GLY A 110 8.18 10.60 -5.06
CA GLY A 110 7.49 9.88 -6.14
C GLY A 110 7.62 8.36 -6.06
N GLU A 111 8.04 7.84 -4.90
CA GLU A 111 8.12 6.41 -4.63
C GLU A 111 6.72 5.82 -4.31
N MET A 112 5.81 6.65 -3.73
CA MET A 112 4.43 6.27 -3.41
C MET A 112 3.40 7.20 -4.11
N PRO A 113 2.33 6.60 -4.68
CA PRO A 113 2.10 5.17 -4.94
C PRO A 113 3.08 4.63 -5.98
N PRO A 114 3.42 3.31 -5.94
CA PRO A 114 4.39 2.72 -6.87
C PRO A 114 3.96 2.85 -8.33
N TRP A 115 4.88 3.21 -9.21
CA TRP A 115 4.60 3.46 -10.63
C TRP A 115 3.95 2.26 -11.35
N PHE A 116 4.27 1.02 -10.95
CA PHE A 116 3.73 -0.20 -11.56
C PHE A 116 2.28 -0.50 -11.10
N TYR A 117 1.82 0.12 -10.01
CA TYR A 117 0.46 0.00 -9.50
C TYR A 117 -0.52 0.89 -10.29
N LEU A 118 -0.11 2.12 -10.60
CA LEU A 118 -0.96 3.15 -11.22
C LEU A 118 -1.63 2.77 -12.56
N PRO A 119 -0.99 2.00 -13.48
CA PRO A 119 -1.63 1.65 -14.75
C PRO A 119 -2.93 0.85 -14.62
N LEU A 120 -3.09 0.09 -13.54
CA LEU A 120 -4.31 -0.69 -13.25
C LEU A 120 -5.19 -0.02 -12.17
N HIS A 121 -4.69 1.04 -11.53
CA HIS A 121 -5.35 1.80 -10.46
C HIS A 121 -5.21 3.30 -10.70
N PRO A 122 -5.85 3.85 -11.76
CA PRO A 122 -5.76 5.27 -12.07
C PRO A 122 -6.31 6.16 -10.96
N GLU A 123 -7.24 5.64 -10.12
CA GLU A 123 -7.79 6.29 -8.93
C GLU A 123 -6.74 6.56 -7.85
N ALA A 124 -5.64 5.81 -7.83
CA ALA A 124 -4.52 6.00 -6.90
C ALA A 124 -3.55 7.11 -7.34
N SER A 125 -3.74 7.65 -8.54
CA SER A 125 -2.87 8.71 -9.07
C SER A 125 -3.09 10.03 -8.33
N LEU A 126 -2.06 10.51 -7.65
CA LEU A 126 -2.12 11.75 -6.87
C LEU A 126 -1.99 12.99 -7.78
N SER A 127 -3.02 13.82 -7.81
CA SER A 127 -2.98 15.13 -8.45
C SER A 127 -2.07 16.11 -7.69
N TYR A 128 -1.77 17.26 -8.30
CA TYR A 128 -1.05 18.34 -7.61
C TYR A 128 -1.80 18.82 -6.35
N GLN A 129 -3.13 18.84 -6.40
CA GLN A 129 -3.95 19.24 -5.25
C GLN A 129 -3.87 18.20 -4.13
N ASP A 130 -3.97 16.90 -4.44
CA ASP A 130 -3.84 15.83 -3.45
C ASP A 130 -2.50 15.86 -2.74
N ARG A 131 -1.40 16.05 -3.50
CA ARG A 131 -0.06 16.23 -2.93
C ARG A 131 0.03 17.46 -2.02
N THR A 132 -0.65 18.55 -2.37
CA THR A 132 -0.69 19.75 -1.53
C THR A 132 -1.42 19.48 -0.22
N VAL A 133 -2.57 18.80 -0.27
CA VAL A 133 -3.34 18.41 0.92
C VAL A 133 -2.52 17.50 1.85
N LEU A 134 -1.88 16.47 1.29
CA LEU A 134 -1.03 15.56 2.08
C LEU A 134 0.16 16.28 2.71
N ARG A 135 0.79 17.19 1.98
CA ARG A 135 1.89 18.01 2.51
C ARG A 135 1.47 18.88 3.68
N GLU A 136 0.34 19.59 3.55
CA GLU A 136 -0.14 20.45 4.63
C GLU A 136 -0.61 19.63 5.84
N TRP A 137 -1.21 18.47 5.59
CA TRP A 137 -1.53 17.52 6.66
C TRP A 137 -0.26 17.04 7.39
N ALA A 138 0.77 16.62 6.68
CA ALA A 138 2.03 16.20 7.30
C ALA A 138 2.66 17.33 8.12
N LYS A 139 2.65 18.57 7.62
CA LYS A 139 3.16 19.73 8.37
C LYS A 139 2.35 20.00 9.64
N SER A 140 1.03 19.86 9.59
CA SER A 140 0.16 20.16 10.73
C SER A 140 0.40 19.29 11.96
N VAL A 141 0.90 18.05 11.73
CA VAL A 141 1.24 17.12 12.83
C VAL A 141 2.70 17.23 13.29
N LEU A 142 3.52 17.95 12.52
CA LEU A 142 4.95 18.14 12.80
C LEU A 142 5.26 19.49 13.48
N THR A 143 4.28 20.41 13.51
CA THR A 143 4.39 21.57 14.37
C THR A 143 4.03 21.13 15.79
N PRO A 144 5.00 20.84 16.68
CA PRO A 144 4.69 20.70 18.09
C PRO A 144 4.13 22.06 18.54
N ASN A 145 3.12 22.05 19.39
CA ASN A 145 2.89 23.21 20.24
C ASN A 145 4.20 23.37 21.03
N GLU A 146 5.00 24.38 20.69
CA GLU A 146 6.24 24.72 21.40
C GLU A 146 5.97 25.20 22.84
N ASP A 147 4.75 25.01 23.34
CA ASP A 147 4.23 25.57 24.59
C ASP A 147 4.10 24.53 25.73
N GLU A 148 4.55 23.25 25.58
CA GLU A 148 4.36 22.25 26.65
C GLU A 148 5.65 21.70 27.28
N ASP A 149 6.83 22.23 26.98
CA ASP A 149 8.09 21.80 27.63
C ASP A 149 8.76 22.93 28.48
N GLU A 150 7.99 23.82 29.05
CA GLU A 150 8.47 24.69 30.13
C GLU A 150 7.58 24.52 31.40
N ASP A 151 7.82 23.42 32.15
CA ASP A 151 7.64 23.40 33.62
C ASP A 151 8.38 22.19 34.22
#